data_4e6d38ec55bf473472bd4b538f9ac867
#
_entry.id   4e6d38ec55bf473472bd4b538f9ac867
#
_cell.length_a   1.000
_cell.length_b   1.000
_cell.length_c   1.000
_cell.angle_alpha   90.00
_cell.angle_beta   90.00
_cell.angle_gamma   90.00
#
_symmetry.space_group_name_H-M   'P 1'
#
loop_
_entity.id
_entity.type
_entity.pdbx_description
1 polymer ?
#
loop_
_entity_poly.entity_id
_entity_poly.type
_entity_poly.pdbx_seq_one_letter_code
_entity_poly.pdbx_strand_id
1 'polypeptide(L)'
;MRITITGRNIELTEGLKAAVEEKLSKLEKFFAPDTNVFVTLSVEKERQKIEVTIPIKGHVIRSEQSSNDMYVSIDLVEEVIERQLRKYRTKLASKKMNVAENFSEAFIDSDADEDEEIKIVRTKRFGMKPMYPEDACVQMELTGHDFFVFRNAETDEVNVVYKIGRASCRERVSSPV
;
A
#
# COMPACT_ATOMS: atom_id res chain seq x y z
N MET A 1 8.29 14.78 10.82
CA MET A 1 7.77 14.12 9.61
C MET A 1 7.92 15.06 8.41
N ARG A 2 8.31 14.55 7.21
CA ARG A 2 8.45 15.36 6.00
C ARG A 2 7.37 14.96 4.99
N ILE A 3 6.46 15.88 4.65
CA ILE A 3 5.34 15.62 3.72
C ILE A 3 5.71 16.20 2.36
N THR A 4 5.60 15.38 1.31
CA THR A 4 5.77 15.79 -0.09
C THR A 4 4.44 15.63 -0.80
N ILE A 5 3.86 16.74 -1.28
CA ILE A 5 2.54 16.76 -1.92
C ILE A 5 2.71 16.96 -3.42
N THR A 6 2.07 16.10 -4.21
CA THR A 6 2.06 16.14 -5.68
C THR A 6 0.62 16.19 -6.20
N GLY A 7 0.34 17.02 -7.19
CA GLY A 7 -0.96 17.08 -7.87
C GLY A 7 -0.92 16.42 -9.25
N ARG A 8 -1.96 15.66 -9.58
CA ARG A 8 -2.21 15.13 -10.93
C ARG A 8 -3.58 15.62 -11.41
N ASN A 9 -3.61 16.36 -12.50
CA ASN A 9 -4.83 16.94 -13.05
C ASN A 9 -5.58 17.87 -12.04
N ILE A 10 -4.85 18.43 -11.10
CA ILE A 10 -5.35 19.37 -10.10
C ILE A 10 -4.26 20.39 -9.79
N GLU A 11 -4.65 21.65 -9.64
CA GLU A 11 -3.79 22.69 -9.13
C GLU A 11 -3.71 22.60 -7.60
N LEU A 12 -2.50 22.56 -7.07
CA LEU A 12 -2.26 22.48 -5.64
C LEU A 12 -2.41 23.87 -5.02
N THR A 13 -3.59 24.17 -4.53
CA THR A 13 -3.85 25.40 -3.78
C THR A 13 -3.21 25.33 -2.39
N GLU A 14 -2.91 26.49 -1.81
CA GLU A 14 -2.37 26.56 -0.43
C GLU A 14 -3.35 25.99 0.60
N GLY A 15 -4.66 26.16 0.37
CA GLY A 15 -5.70 25.58 1.23
C GLY A 15 -5.66 24.05 1.25
N LEU A 16 -5.46 23.41 0.09
CA LEU A 16 -5.32 21.95 0.01
C LEU A 16 -4.04 21.47 0.68
N LYS A 17 -2.92 22.17 0.50
CA LYS A 17 -1.67 21.83 1.19
C LYS A 17 -1.83 21.92 2.70
N ALA A 18 -2.37 23.02 3.19
CA ALA A 18 -2.61 23.24 4.61
C ALA A 18 -3.54 22.15 5.21
N ALA A 19 -4.62 21.79 4.50
CA ALA A 19 -5.52 20.74 4.96
C ALA A 19 -4.83 19.36 5.05
N VAL A 20 -4.03 19.01 4.05
CA VAL A 20 -3.25 17.76 4.06
C VAL A 20 -2.23 17.77 5.20
N GLU A 21 -1.49 18.84 5.39
CA GLU A 21 -0.50 18.98 6.46
C GLU A 21 -1.15 18.94 7.84
N GLU A 22 -2.26 19.65 8.05
CA GLU A 22 -3.00 19.63 9.32
C GLU A 22 -3.48 18.22 9.69
N LYS A 23 -4.10 17.52 8.75
CA LYS A 23 -4.66 16.18 9.00
C LYS A 23 -3.58 15.13 9.18
N LEU A 24 -2.56 15.12 8.31
CA LEU A 24 -1.48 14.14 8.41
C LEU A 24 -0.50 14.42 9.57
N SER A 25 -0.40 15.65 10.07
CA SER A 25 0.41 15.96 11.25
C SER A 25 -0.06 15.19 12.49
N LYS A 26 -1.33 14.86 12.60
CA LYS A 26 -1.86 14.02 13.68
C LYS A 26 -1.26 12.60 13.69
N LEU A 27 -0.81 12.13 12.54
CA LEU A 27 -0.15 10.84 12.40
C LEU A 27 1.33 10.88 12.83
N GLU A 28 1.91 12.08 13.02
CA GLU A 28 3.32 12.24 13.41
C GLU A 28 3.66 11.50 14.71
N LYS A 29 2.69 11.41 15.63
CA LYS A 29 2.81 10.64 16.87
C LYS A 29 3.19 9.16 16.69
N PHE A 30 2.91 8.60 15.51
CA PHE A 30 3.18 7.19 15.22
C PHE A 30 4.55 6.95 14.57
N PHE A 31 5.23 8.00 14.10
CA PHE A 31 6.42 7.88 13.26
C PHE A 31 7.65 8.53 13.88
N ALA A 32 8.82 8.11 13.40
CA ALA A 32 10.07 8.82 13.68
C ALA A 32 10.07 10.21 13.02
N PRO A 33 10.79 11.21 13.61
CA PRO A 33 10.76 12.59 13.12
C PRO A 33 11.21 12.78 11.67
N ASP A 34 12.02 11.87 11.13
CA ASP A 34 12.59 11.89 9.78
C ASP A 34 11.81 11.07 8.75
N THR A 35 10.63 10.56 9.12
CA THR A 35 9.79 9.79 8.20
C THR A 35 9.29 10.64 7.03
N ASN A 36 9.46 10.15 5.81
CA ASN A 36 8.94 10.78 4.60
C ASN A 36 7.53 10.28 4.32
N VAL A 37 6.63 11.20 3.96
CA VAL A 37 5.26 10.91 3.55
C VAL A 37 5.03 11.48 2.16
N PHE A 38 4.61 10.64 1.23
CA PHE A 38 4.30 11.03 -0.14
C PHE A 38 2.78 11.08 -0.30
N VAL A 39 2.28 12.22 -0.72
CA VAL A 39 0.86 12.46 -0.94
C VAL A 39 0.64 12.82 -2.41
N THR A 40 -0.24 12.12 -3.08
CA THR A 40 -0.66 12.44 -4.45
C THR A 40 -2.14 12.76 -4.45
N LEU A 41 -2.49 13.98 -4.84
CA LEU A 41 -3.85 14.41 -5.08
C LEU A 41 -4.15 14.30 -6.58
N SER A 42 -5.27 13.70 -6.95
CA SER A 42 -5.66 13.57 -8.36
C SER A 42 -7.17 13.79 -8.55
N VAL A 43 -7.52 14.31 -9.71
CA VAL A 43 -8.94 14.47 -10.11
C VAL A 43 -9.16 13.67 -11.39
N GLU A 44 -10.09 12.73 -11.33
CA GLU A 44 -10.53 11.92 -12.46
C GLU A 44 -12.04 12.09 -12.66
N LYS A 45 -12.41 12.92 -13.63
CA LYS A 45 -13.80 13.33 -13.89
C LYS A 45 -14.40 14.01 -12.64
N GLU A 46 -15.38 13.37 -11.99
CA GLU A 46 -16.04 13.87 -10.78
C GLU A 46 -15.43 13.32 -9.48
N ARG A 47 -14.47 12.40 -9.57
CA ARG A 47 -13.84 11.80 -8.39
C ARG A 47 -12.56 12.50 -8.04
N GLN A 48 -12.48 12.94 -6.82
CA GLN A 48 -11.31 13.54 -6.21
C GLN A 48 -10.63 12.50 -5.32
N LYS A 49 -9.42 12.15 -5.67
CA LYS A 49 -8.69 11.01 -5.11
C LYS A 49 -7.43 11.48 -4.41
N ILE A 50 -7.20 10.98 -3.23
CA ILE A 50 -5.96 11.12 -2.49
C ILE A 50 -5.29 9.75 -2.33
N GLU A 51 -3.99 9.71 -2.59
CA GLU A 51 -3.13 8.57 -2.34
C GLU A 51 -2.03 9.01 -1.37
N VAL A 52 -1.86 8.29 -0.28
CA VAL A 52 -0.80 8.52 0.71
C VAL A 52 0.07 7.28 0.80
N THR A 53 1.39 7.49 0.66
CA THR A 53 2.39 6.42 0.75
C THR A 53 3.43 6.80 1.81
N ILE A 54 3.61 5.93 2.80
CA ILE A 54 4.53 6.11 3.91
C ILE A 54 5.47 4.91 3.95
N PRO A 55 6.72 5.05 3.44
CA PRO A 55 7.73 4.01 3.56
C PRO A 55 8.25 3.95 4.99
N ILE A 56 8.22 2.77 5.58
CA ILE A 56 8.79 2.45 6.89
C ILE A 56 9.82 1.33 6.67
N LYS A 57 10.84 1.24 7.52
CA LYS A 57 11.87 0.20 7.37
C LYS A 57 11.25 -1.20 7.20
N GLY A 58 11.41 -1.79 6.01
CA GLY A 58 10.92 -3.11 5.65
C GLY A 58 9.44 -3.21 5.24
N HIS A 59 8.68 -2.10 5.30
CA HIS A 59 7.26 -2.06 4.95
C HIS A 59 6.87 -0.75 4.29
N VAL A 60 5.76 -0.77 3.56
CA VAL A 60 5.15 0.43 2.99
C VAL A 60 3.68 0.46 3.40
N ILE A 61 3.27 1.56 4.03
CA ILE A 61 1.86 1.84 4.26
C ILE A 61 1.37 2.66 3.09
N ARG A 62 0.32 2.19 2.43
CA ARG A 62 -0.33 2.89 1.33
C ARG A 62 -1.83 2.88 1.54
N SER A 63 -2.44 4.04 1.40
CA SER A 63 -3.88 4.19 1.42
C SER A 63 -4.32 5.11 0.30
N GLU A 64 -5.44 4.76 -0.31
CA GLU A 64 -6.06 5.49 -1.38
C GLU A 64 -7.54 5.66 -1.05
N GLN A 65 -8.02 6.91 -1.10
CA GLN A 65 -9.41 7.25 -0.88
C GLN A 65 -9.92 8.18 -1.97
N SER A 66 -11.18 8.05 -2.33
CA SER A 66 -11.80 8.90 -3.33
C SER A 66 -13.22 9.30 -2.92
N SER A 67 -13.57 10.55 -3.14
CA SER A 67 -14.90 11.08 -2.93
C SER A 67 -15.22 12.16 -3.98
N ASN A 68 -16.35 12.81 -3.85
CA ASN A 68 -16.72 13.95 -4.71
C ASN A 68 -16.08 15.28 -4.23
N ASP A 69 -15.46 15.28 -3.03
CA ASP A 69 -14.78 16.41 -2.43
C ASP A 69 -13.40 16.00 -1.92
N MET A 70 -12.36 16.79 -2.26
CA MET A 70 -10.98 16.49 -1.85
C MET A 70 -10.79 16.57 -0.33
N TYR A 71 -11.45 17.51 0.33
CA TYR A 71 -11.35 17.63 1.78
C TYR A 71 -11.92 16.40 2.50
N VAL A 72 -13.04 15.88 2.01
CA VAL A 72 -13.62 14.62 2.52
C VAL A 72 -12.67 13.44 2.25
N SER A 73 -12.04 13.39 1.08
CA SER A 73 -11.05 12.35 0.78
C SER A 73 -9.84 12.41 1.70
N ILE A 74 -9.40 13.62 2.08
CA ILE A 74 -8.29 13.82 3.04
C ILE A 74 -8.68 13.31 4.44
N ASP A 75 -9.90 13.56 4.89
CA ASP A 75 -10.38 13.07 6.18
C ASP A 75 -10.46 11.54 6.21
N LEU A 76 -11.03 10.95 5.16
CA LEU A 76 -11.15 9.50 5.05
C LEU A 76 -9.78 8.79 5.01
N VAL A 77 -8.79 9.35 4.32
CA VAL A 77 -7.46 8.74 4.25
C VAL A 77 -6.73 8.79 5.58
N GLU A 78 -6.88 9.88 6.36
CA GLU A 78 -6.33 9.99 7.71
C GLU A 78 -6.84 8.85 8.60
N GLU A 79 -8.16 8.67 8.66
CA GLU A 79 -8.82 7.64 9.47
C GLU A 79 -8.36 6.22 9.10
N VAL A 80 -8.31 5.92 7.80
CA VAL A 80 -7.88 4.60 7.31
C VAL A 80 -6.42 4.33 7.67
N ILE A 81 -5.52 5.31 7.49
CA ILE A 81 -4.10 5.16 7.84
C ILE A 81 -3.93 4.99 9.34
N GLU A 82 -4.63 5.76 10.17
CA GLU A 82 -4.56 5.61 11.62
C GLU A 82 -4.97 4.20 12.05
N ARG A 83 -6.07 3.66 11.50
CA ARG A 83 -6.52 2.28 11.73
C ARG A 83 -5.47 1.24 11.29
N GLN A 84 -4.87 1.42 10.11
CA GLN A 84 -3.80 0.54 9.63
C GLN A 84 -2.59 0.56 10.56
N LEU A 85 -2.18 1.74 11.04
CA LEU A 85 -1.06 1.90 11.96
C LEU A 85 -1.31 1.23 13.31
N ARG A 86 -2.51 1.39 13.88
CA ARG A 86 -2.90 0.71 15.12
C ARG A 86 -2.83 -0.81 14.96
N LYS A 87 -3.43 -1.36 13.89
CA LYS A 87 -3.36 -2.80 13.58
C LYS A 87 -1.93 -3.33 13.40
N TYR A 88 -1.12 -2.58 12.68
CA TYR A 88 0.27 -2.95 12.45
C TYR A 88 1.07 -3.00 13.76
N ARG A 89 0.88 -2.01 14.62
CA ARG A 89 1.54 -1.93 15.94
C ARG A 89 1.15 -3.09 16.84
N THR A 90 -0.15 -3.42 16.93
CA THR A 90 -0.64 -4.56 17.72
C THR A 90 -0.01 -5.87 17.25
N LYS A 91 0.10 -6.08 15.93
CA LYS A 91 0.75 -7.27 15.36
C LYS A 91 2.24 -7.37 15.66
N LEU A 92 2.94 -6.25 15.69
CA LEU A 92 4.36 -6.23 16.03
C LEU A 92 4.60 -6.52 17.52
N ALA A 93 3.78 -5.94 18.40
CA ALA A 93 3.83 -6.20 19.83
C ALA A 93 3.57 -7.69 20.14
N SER A 94 2.61 -8.32 19.46
CA SER A 94 2.30 -9.74 19.64
C SER A 94 3.41 -10.69 19.17
N LYS A 95 4.24 -10.28 18.20
CA LYS A 95 5.33 -11.10 17.62
C LYS A 95 6.68 -10.95 18.33
N LYS A 96 6.76 -10.22 19.47
CA LYS A 96 8.04 -9.93 20.17
C LYS A 96 9.17 -9.45 19.25
N MET A 97 8.86 -8.82 18.12
CA MET A 97 9.88 -8.21 17.27
C MET A 97 10.32 -6.88 17.91
N ASN A 98 11.62 -6.58 17.86
CA ASN A 98 12.18 -5.31 18.33
C ASN A 98 11.58 -4.15 17.51
N VAL A 99 10.49 -3.58 17.98
CA VAL A 99 9.71 -2.54 17.30
C VAL A 99 10.20 -1.14 17.67
N ALA A 100 11.05 -1.05 18.70
CA ALA A 100 11.45 0.21 19.34
C ALA A 100 12.12 1.22 18.40
N GLU A 101 12.71 0.78 17.28
CA GLU A 101 13.48 1.69 16.42
C GLU A 101 12.63 2.54 15.46
N ASN A 102 11.36 2.19 15.22
CA ASN A 102 10.55 2.82 14.17
C ASN A 102 9.29 3.55 14.66
N PHE A 103 8.91 3.35 15.92
CA PHE A 103 7.72 3.96 16.52
C PHE A 103 8.04 4.61 17.86
N SER A 104 7.39 5.74 18.13
CA SER A 104 7.53 6.44 19.42
C SER A 104 6.93 5.60 20.55
N GLU A 105 7.66 5.45 21.67
CA GLU A 105 7.27 4.64 22.84
C GLU A 105 6.01 5.15 23.58
N ALA A 106 5.51 6.34 23.22
CA ALA A 106 4.51 7.07 24.00
C ALA A 106 3.07 6.53 23.95
N PHE A 107 2.77 5.47 23.19
CA PHE A 107 1.41 4.99 22.97
C PHE A 107 1.23 3.49 23.24
N ILE A 108 1.38 3.09 24.49
CA ILE A 108 0.84 1.82 24.97
C ILE A 108 -0.51 2.13 25.63
N ASP A 109 -1.52 2.37 24.84
CA ASP A 109 -2.89 2.45 25.35
C ASP A 109 -3.67 1.21 24.91
N SER A 110 -4.36 0.61 25.87
CA SER A 110 -4.89 -0.76 25.85
C SER A 110 -6.32 -0.84 25.33
N ASP A 111 -6.68 -0.09 24.30
CA ASP A 111 -7.95 -0.33 23.61
C ASP A 111 -7.75 -1.41 22.54
N ALA A 112 -7.89 -2.66 23.00
CA ALA A 112 -8.03 -3.83 22.13
C ALA A 112 -9.45 -3.82 21.55
N ASP A 113 -9.64 -3.10 20.45
CA ASP A 113 -10.72 -3.43 19.53
C ASP A 113 -10.54 -4.89 19.07
N GLU A 114 -11.60 -5.67 19.05
CA GLU A 114 -11.63 -7.07 18.55
C GLU A 114 -11.27 -7.10 17.07
N ASP A 115 -10.00 -6.91 16.79
CA ASP A 115 -9.45 -6.96 15.45
C ASP A 115 -9.30 -8.41 15.01
N GLU A 116 -9.94 -8.77 13.90
CA GLU A 116 -9.76 -10.04 13.20
C GLU A 116 -8.27 -10.32 13.01
N GLU A 117 -7.73 -11.22 13.81
CA GLU A 117 -6.35 -11.66 13.74
C GLU A 117 -6.12 -12.33 12.39
N ILE A 118 -5.31 -11.73 11.51
CA ILE A 118 -4.94 -12.38 10.26
C ILE A 118 -4.09 -13.59 10.57
N LYS A 119 -4.71 -14.77 10.60
CA LYS A 119 -4.03 -16.06 10.75
C LYS A 119 -3.73 -16.64 9.39
N ILE A 120 -2.49 -17.12 9.20
CA ILE A 120 -2.17 -17.96 8.05
C ILE A 120 -2.81 -19.33 8.30
N VAL A 121 -4.00 -19.52 7.77
CA VAL A 121 -4.78 -20.75 7.97
C VAL A 121 -4.19 -21.90 7.16
N ARG A 122 -3.55 -21.61 6.03
CA ARG A 122 -3.02 -22.64 5.13
C ARG A 122 -1.84 -22.14 4.32
N THR A 123 -0.76 -22.90 4.30
CA THR A 123 0.37 -22.68 3.39
C THR A 123 0.36 -23.77 2.31
N LYS A 124 0.37 -23.37 1.05
CA LYS A 124 0.50 -24.29 -0.09
C LYS A 124 1.85 -24.05 -0.76
N ARG A 125 2.52 -25.14 -1.14
CA ARG A 125 3.74 -25.11 -1.94
C ARG A 125 3.42 -25.71 -3.31
N PHE A 126 3.81 -25.00 -4.36
CA PHE A 126 3.61 -25.43 -5.74
C PHE A 126 4.96 -25.62 -6.41
N GLY A 127 5.13 -26.74 -7.12
CA GLY A 127 6.21 -26.85 -8.09
C GLY A 127 5.83 -26.05 -9.34
N MET A 128 6.56 -24.98 -9.63
CA MET A 128 6.36 -24.21 -10.85
C MET A 128 7.16 -24.86 -11.98
N LYS A 129 6.48 -25.25 -13.07
CA LYS A 129 7.14 -25.66 -14.30
C LYS A 129 7.63 -24.42 -15.03
N PRO A 130 8.87 -24.42 -15.59
CA PRO A 130 9.30 -23.34 -16.47
C PRO A 130 8.38 -23.23 -17.68
N MET A 131 8.00 -22.00 -18.03
CA MET A 131 7.18 -21.68 -19.20
C MET A 131 7.54 -20.32 -19.78
N TYR A 132 7.15 -20.06 -21.01
CA TYR A 132 7.32 -18.75 -21.62
C TYR A 132 6.24 -17.75 -21.17
N PRO A 133 6.49 -16.43 -21.25
CA PRO A 133 5.51 -15.41 -20.86
C PRO A 133 4.16 -15.52 -21.60
N GLU A 134 4.19 -15.89 -22.87
CA GLU A 134 3.00 -16.08 -23.70
C GLU A 134 2.13 -17.22 -23.16
N ASP A 135 2.75 -18.34 -22.79
CA ASP A 135 2.06 -19.50 -22.21
C ASP A 135 1.48 -19.16 -20.82
N ALA A 136 2.18 -18.34 -20.05
CA ALA A 136 1.70 -17.85 -18.76
C ALA A 136 0.48 -16.94 -18.92
N CYS A 137 0.43 -16.09 -19.95
CA CYS A 137 -0.75 -15.28 -20.28
C CYS A 137 -1.95 -16.16 -20.65
N VAL A 138 -1.76 -17.19 -21.46
CA VAL A 138 -2.81 -18.16 -21.82
C VAL A 138 -3.30 -18.90 -20.58
N GLN A 139 -2.38 -19.37 -19.72
CA GLN A 139 -2.73 -20.03 -18.46
C GLN A 139 -3.52 -19.11 -17.52
N MET A 140 -3.14 -17.85 -17.41
CA MET A 140 -3.86 -16.85 -16.63
C MET A 140 -5.32 -16.70 -17.12
N GLU A 141 -5.51 -16.63 -18.43
CA GLU A 141 -6.85 -16.51 -19.02
C GLU A 141 -7.70 -17.78 -18.83
N LEU A 142 -7.11 -18.96 -19.05
CA LEU A 142 -7.78 -20.24 -18.86
C LEU A 142 -8.20 -20.48 -17.41
N THR A 143 -7.43 -19.98 -16.44
CA THR A 143 -7.75 -20.09 -15.01
C THR A 143 -8.66 -18.98 -14.51
N GLY A 144 -8.95 -17.97 -15.35
CA GLY A 144 -9.83 -16.84 -14.99
C GLY A 144 -9.23 -15.92 -13.94
N HIS A 145 -7.91 -15.84 -13.82
CA HIS A 145 -7.22 -14.97 -12.89
C HIS A 145 -6.77 -13.66 -13.55
N ASP A 146 -6.62 -12.61 -12.74
CA ASP A 146 -6.12 -11.32 -13.20
C ASP A 146 -4.60 -11.22 -13.18
N PHE A 147 -3.93 -12.18 -12.53
CA PHE A 147 -2.47 -12.33 -12.53
C PHE A 147 -2.08 -13.81 -12.45
N PHE A 148 -0.87 -14.12 -12.92
CA PHE A 148 -0.30 -15.45 -12.83
C PHE A 148 1.20 -15.38 -12.56
N VAL A 149 1.66 -16.17 -11.58
CA VAL A 149 3.09 -16.29 -11.19
C VAL A 149 3.65 -17.52 -11.86
N PHE A 150 4.78 -17.38 -12.56
CA PHE A 150 5.42 -18.48 -13.29
C PHE A 150 6.95 -18.38 -13.18
N ARG A 151 7.62 -19.46 -13.52
CA ARG A 151 9.07 -19.49 -13.68
C ARG A 151 9.37 -19.31 -15.16
N ASN A 152 10.12 -18.28 -15.53
CA ASN A 152 10.48 -18.01 -16.91
C ASN A 152 11.48 -19.06 -17.40
N ALA A 153 11.21 -19.66 -18.57
CA ALA A 153 12.05 -20.72 -19.14
C ALA A 153 13.39 -20.20 -19.69
N GLU A 154 13.50 -18.89 -19.98
CA GLU A 154 14.72 -18.28 -20.50
C GLU A 154 15.64 -17.80 -19.38
N THR A 155 15.09 -17.11 -18.37
CA THR A 155 15.88 -16.49 -17.29
C THR A 155 15.98 -17.35 -16.04
N ASP A 156 15.14 -18.39 -15.93
CA ASP A 156 14.98 -19.25 -14.76
C ASP A 156 14.50 -18.50 -13.50
N GLU A 157 14.03 -17.27 -13.65
CA GLU A 157 13.52 -16.39 -12.60
C GLU A 157 12.03 -16.52 -12.43
N VAL A 158 11.54 -16.11 -11.24
CA VAL A 158 10.10 -16.04 -10.97
C VAL A 158 9.55 -14.72 -11.48
N ASN A 159 8.64 -14.79 -12.45
CA ASN A 159 8.01 -13.65 -13.07
C ASN A 159 6.50 -13.64 -12.80
N VAL A 160 5.87 -12.49 -13.03
CA VAL A 160 4.43 -12.31 -12.89
C VAL A 160 3.88 -11.67 -14.15
N VAL A 161 2.85 -12.29 -14.73
CA VAL A 161 2.01 -11.66 -15.77
C VAL A 161 0.70 -11.19 -15.16
N TYR A 162 0.18 -10.08 -15.61
CA TYR A 162 -1.08 -9.51 -15.10
C TYR A 162 -1.81 -8.70 -16.18
N LYS A 163 -3.14 -8.62 -16.05
CA LYS A 163 -3.99 -7.84 -16.96
C LYS A 163 -3.90 -6.35 -16.65
N ILE A 164 -3.71 -5.53 -17.69
CA ILE A 164 -3.83 -4.07 -17.63
C ILE A 164 -5.00 -3.65 -18.51
N GLY A 165 -6.11 -3.24 -17.89
CA GLY A 165 -7.31 -2.87 -18.64
C GLY A 165 -7.97 -4.08 -19.30
N ARG A 166 -8.82 -3.83 -20.32
CA ARG A 166 -9.65 -4.90 -20.94
C ARG A 166 -8.94 -5.77 -21.98
N ALA A 167 -7.74 -5.42 -22.44
CA ALA A 167 -7.16 -6.05 -23.63
C ALA A 167 -5.65 -6.29 -23.64
N SER A 168 -4.91 -6.05 -22.57
CA SER A 168 -3.46 -6.25 -22.59
C SER A 168 -2.93 -6.99 -21.36
N CYS A 169 -2.08 -7.99 -21.63
CA CYS A 169 -1.27 -8.65 -20.63
C CYS A 169 0.08 -7.96 -20.57
N ARG A 170 0.62 -7.71 -19.38
CA ARG A 170 1.97 -7.17 -19.19
C ARG A 170 2.78 -8.05 -18.27
N GLU A 171 3.98 -8.35 -18.68
CA GLU A 171 4.97 -9.02 -17.85
C GLU A 171 5.71 -8.01 -16.96
N ARG A 172 5.94 -8.37 -15.72
CA ARG A 172 6.91 -7.70 -14.85
C ARG A 172 7.91 -8.71 -14.35
N VAL A 173 9.18 -8.50 -14.69
CA VAL A 173 10.31 -9.20 -14.08
C VAL A 173 10.49 -8.67 -12.67
N SER A 174 10.42 -9.53 -11.68
CA SER A 174 10.79 -9.19 -10.30
C SER A 174 12.30 -9.30 -10.20
N SER A 175 13.02 -8.18 -10.25
CA SER A 175 14.44 -8.21 -9.90
C SER A 175 14.57 -8.58 -8.42
N PRO A 176 15.44 -9.55 -8.07
CA PRO A 176 15.73 -9.83 -6.67
C PRO A 176 16.42 -8.61 -6.05
N VAL A 177 15.95 -8.19 -4.87
CA VAL A 177 16.60 -7.23 -3.98
C VAL A 177 17.63 -7.97 -3.15
#